data_1e9bcb57265c7dda27aeff041e5a7928
#
_entry.id   1e9bcb57265c7dda27aeff041e5a7928
#
_cell.length_a   1.000
_cell.length_b   1.000
_cell.length_c   1.000
_cell.angle_alpha   90.00
_cell.angle_beta   90.00
_cell.angle_gamma   90.00
#
_symmetry.space_group_name_H-M   'P 1'
#
loop_
_entity.id
_entity.type
_entity.pdbx_description
1 polymer ?
#
loop_
_entity_poly.entity_id
_entity_poly.type
_entity_poly.pdbx_seq_one_letter_code
_entity_poly.pdbx_strand_id
1 'polypeptide(L)'
;MKINRVLLLGLVLVKSVFVAVSQERCVPVGMLCEYLSNPLGIDALHPRLRWHLDDVRDKAMQKACRVLVSTDSLKLADKNYADCWDTGKRKTETMQFVYNGKKLLPFTKYFWKVEVWDKDGNKTSSDIASFETGMLEMHNWRGSWISDGRDMDYKPAPYFRKEFVVNKSIYSARAYIAVAGLYELYMNGQKVGNHRLDPMYTRFDRRNLYVTYDVTKLIQEGKNAIGVLLGNGWYNHQSIAVWDFHHAPWRNRPAFCMDLHIMYADGTKDIICTDRDWRTREGGLLFNSIYTGEHYDAQAELDGWNLPGYDDSTWRESSYRSVPSTCLTAQQLHPIRSVETYVARRMTSLSDSVYVFDFGQNMSGVTSLKVTGEKGTVIRLKHGERLYSNGRVNTSNIDVYHRPVDDSDPFQTDIIILKGQGEEEFMPKFNYKGFRYVEVISSHPIKLNERSLTAYFVHSDVPQVGFIQSSDTIINRLWRATNKAYLSNLMGYPTDCPQREKMVGQEMHISRLKRLYIIMTELQYMKSGLPIIVMNNSLTESFLI
;
A
#
# COMPACT_ATOMS: atom_id res chain seq x y z
N MET A 1 -66.44 -68.77 -21.98
CA MET A 1 -65.60 -67.64 -22.33
C MET A 1 -64.90 -67.18 -21.07
N LYS A 2 -63.58 -67.39 -20.92
CA LYS A 2 -62.83 -67.17 -19.70
C LYS A 2 -62.19 -65.78 -19.73
N ILE A 3 -62.41 -65.00 -18.71
CA ILE A 3 -61.76 -63.71 -18.51
C ILE A 3 -60.62 -63.93 -17.53
N ASN A 4 -59.39 -63.74 -18.02
CA ASN A 4 -58.17 -63.72 -17.17
C ASN A 4 -58.00 -62.35 -16.52
N ARG A 5 -57.97 -62.36 -15.18
CA ARG A 5 -57.50 -61.19 -14.40
C ARG A 5 -55.98 -61.26 -14.24
N VAL A 6 -55.29 -60.27 -14.76
CA VAL A 6 -53.88 -60.04 -14.49
C VAL A 6 -53.77 -59.11 -13.26
N LEU A 7 -53.17 -59.58 -12.21
CA LEU A 7 -52.79 -58.76 -11.04
C LEU A 7 -51.48 -58.05 -11.36
N LEU A 8 -51.49 -56.71 -11.36
CA LEU A 8 -50.31 -55.89 -11.42
C LEU A 8 -49.83 -55.58 -9.99
N LEU A 9 -48.74 -56.19 -9.55
CA LEU A 9 -48.04 -55.81 -8.31
C LEU A 9 -47.18 -54.56 -8.63
N GLY A 10 -47.58 -53.42 -8.07
CA GLY A 10 -46.75 -52.20 -8.12
C GLY A 10 -45.69 -52.22 -7.05
N LEU A 11 -44.45 -52.35 -7.42
CA LEU A 11 -43.29 -52.20 -6.55
C LEU A 11 -43.04 -50.70 -6.32
N VAL A 12 -43.40 -50.18 -5.13
CA VAL A 12 -43.05 -48.81 -4.74
C VAL A 12 -41.61 -48.83 -4.24
N LEU A 13 -40.66 -48.36 -5.06
CA LEU A 13 -39.30 -48.10 -4.67
C LEU A 13 -39.26 -46.76 -3.87
N VAL A 14 -39.20 -46.86 -2.56
CA VAL A 14 -38.89 -45.70 -1.70
C VAL A 14 -37.40 -45.41 -1.86
N LYS A 15 -37.05 -44.41 -2.71
CA LYS A 15 -35.72 -43.82 -2.71
C LYS A 15 -35.56 -43.01 -1.40
N SER A 16 -34.86 -43.58 -0.43
CA SER A 16 -34.35 -42.83 0.72
C SER A 16 -33.31 -41.82 0.19
N VAL A 17 -33.70 -40.57 0.09
CA VAL A 17 -32.78 -39.46 -0.12
C VAL A 17 -32.03 -39.27 1.21
N PHE A 18 -30.84 -39.84 1.31
CA PHE A 18 -29.89 -39.44 2.33
C PHE A 18 -29.49 -37.99 2.04
N VAL A 19 -30.15 -37.02 2.63
CA VAL A 19 -29.62 -35.67 2.79
C VAL A 19 -28.42 -35.85 3.70
N ALA A 20 -27.22 -35.83 3.12
CA ALA A 20 -25.99 -35.67 3.88
C ALA A 20 -26.09 -34.32 4.58
N VAL A 21 -26.52 -34.29 5.83
CA VAL A 21 -26.39 -33.13 6.70
C VAL A 21 -24.89 -32.89 6.79
N SER A 22 -24.41 -31.90 6.10
CA SER A 22 -23.03 -31.38 6.27
C SER A 22 -22.89 -31.11 7.76
N GLN A 23 -22.13 -31.94 8.43
CA GLN A 23 -21.86 -31.79 9.86
C GLN A 23 -21.15 -30.45 10.01
N GLU A 24 -21.85 -29.46 10.55
CA GLU A 24 -21.27 -28.15 10.83
C GLU A 24 -20.03 -28.35 11.70
N ARG A 25 -18.87 -27.99 11.14
CA ARG A 25 -17.57 -28.23 11.78
C ARG A 25 -16.99 -26.89 12.20
N CYS A 26 -16.37 -26.87 13.38
CA CYS A 26 -15.57 -25.74 13.83
C CYS A 26 -14.26 -25.72 13.03
N VAL A 27 -14.13 -24.81 12.06
CA VAL A 27 -12.94 -24.72 11.20
C VAL A 27 -12.12 -23.49 11.57
N PRO A 28 -10.79 -23.63 11.83
CA PRO A 28 -9.93 -22.46 11.99
C PRO A 28 -9.69 -21.80 10.63
N VAL A 29 -10.03 -20.52 10.53
CA VAL A 29 -9.95 -19.69 9.33
C VAL A 29 -9.32 -18.33 9.63
N GLY A 30 -9.11 -17.48 8.59
CA GLY A 30 -8.56 -16.15 8.77
C GLY A 30 -7.16 -16.16 9.39
N MET A 31 -6.29 -17.00 8.84
CA MET A 31 -4.93 -17.22 9.31
C MET A 31 -4.07 -15.97 9.11
N LEU A 32 -3.62 -15.35 10.20
CA LEU A 32 -2.82 -14.12 10.17
C LEU A 32 -1.48 -14.31 10.88
N CYS A 33 -0.43 -13.80 10.27
CA CYS A 33 0.88 -13.64 10.89
C CYS A 33 1.17 -12.14 11.04
N GLU A 34 1.45 -11.68 12.26
CA GLU A 34 1.60 -10.25 12.58
C GLU A 34 0.41 -9.42 12.06
N TYR A 35 -0.81 -9.98 12.15
CA TYR A 35 -2.08 -9.39 11.69
C TYR A 35 -2.21 -9.21 10.16
N LEU A 36 -1.30 -9.76 9.38
CA LEU A 36 -1.32 -9.76 7.92
C LEU A 36 -1.58 -11.18 7.38
N SER A 37 -2.25 -11.27 6.24
CA SER A 37 -2.44 -12.54 5.53
C SER A 37 -1.22 -12.84 4.66
N ASN A 38 -0.55 -13.96 4.92
CA ASN A 38 0.63 -14.43 4.19
C ASN A 38 1.68 -13.30 3.93
N PRO A 39 2.14 -12.60 4.98
CA PRO A 39 3.02 -11.45 4.80
C PRO A 39 4.37 -11.83 4.22
N LEU A 40 4.93 -10.91 3.43
CA LEU A 40 6.27 -10.98 2.88
C LEU A 40 7.21 -10.06 3.66
N GLY A 41 8.40 -10.55 3.99
CA GLY A 41 9.48 -9.74 4.52
C GLY A 41 9.23 -9.21 5.94
N ILE A 42 8.74 -10.02 6.87
CA ILE A 42 8.57 -9.60 8.28
C ILE A 42 9.89 -9.70 9.05
N ASP A 43 10.12 -8.76 9.98
CA ASP A 43 11.32 -8.74 10.85
C ASP A 43 11.03 -9.19 12.29
N ALA A 44 9.82 -9.67 12.58
CA ALA A 44 9.49 -10.19 13.90
C ALA A 44 10.22 -11.52 14.15
N LEU A 45 11.13 -11.56 15.13
CA LEU A 45 11.84 -12.78 15.53
C LEU A 45 10.90 -13.83 16.15
N HIS A 46 9.84 -13.36 16.78
CA HIS A 46 8.79 -14.16 17.42
C HIS A 46 7.42 -13.69 16.92
N PRO A 47 7.05 -13.98 15.64
CA PRO A 47 5.81 -13.49 15.08
C PRO A 47 4.58 -14.06 15.78
N ARG A 48 3.52 -13.27 15.86
CA ARG A 48 2.21 -13.69 16.37
C ARG A 48 1.44 -14.37 15.25
N LEU A 49 1.02 -15.60 15.51
CA LEU A 49 0.15 -16.38 14.64
C LEU A 49 -1.25 -16.36 15.22
N ARG A 50 -2.25 -15.97 14.43
CA ARG A 50 -3.64 -15.81 14.86
C ARG A 50 -4.59 -16.42 13.85
N TRP A 51 -5.73 -16.89 14.35
CA TRP A 51 -6.86 -17.40 13.57
C TRP A 51 -8.18 -17.04 14.26
N HIS A 52 -9.29 -17.31 13.62
CA HIS A 52 -10.62 -17.33 14.23
C HIS A 52 -11.35 -18.62 13.84
N LEU A 53 -12.48 -18.88 14.46
CA LEU A 53 -13.27 -20.08 14.20
C LEU A 53 -14.44 -19.73 13.30
N ASP A 54 -14.62 -20.50 12.25
CA ASP A 54 -15.86 -20.55 11.48
C ASP A 54 -16.72 -21.68 12.05
N ASP A 55 -17.72 -21.34 12.89
CA ASP A 55 -18.61 -22.27 13.54
C ASP A 55 -19.90 -21.54 13.93
N VAL A 56 -20.99 -21.88 13.28
CA VAL A 56 -22.30 -21.25 13.47
C VAL A 56 -23.12 -21.88 14.60
N ARG A 57 -22.60 -22.95 15.23
CA ARG A 57 -23.29 -23.64 16.33
C ARG A 57 -23.36 -22.77 17.59
N ASP A 58 -24.43 -22.92 18.33
CA ASP A 58 -24.56 -22.25 19.63
C ASP A 58 -23.41 -22.64 20.58
N LYS A 59 -22.86 -21.64 21.29
CA LYS A 59 -21.71 -21.80 22.20
C LYS A 59 -20.47 -22.42 21.50
N ALA A 60 -20.25 -22.11 20.21
CA ALA A 60 -19.07 -22.53 19.49
C ALA A 60 -17.81 -22.05 20.21
N MET A 61 -16.89 -22.98 20.47
CA MET A 61 -15.61 -22.67 21.14
C MET A 61 -14.53 -23.71 20.82
N GLN A 62 -13.30 -23.26 20.89
CA GLN A 62 -12.10 -24.11 20.89
C GLN A 62 -11.80 -24.58 22.33
N LYS A 63 -11.61 -25.87 22.52
CA LYS A 63 -11.12 -26.45 23.79
C LYS A 63 -9.63 -26.72 23.80
N ALA A 64 -9.05 -26.98 22.62
CA ALA A 64 -7.62 -27.18 22.46
C ALA A 64 -7.19 -26.83 21.04
N CYS A 65 -5.90 -26.54 20.87
CA CYS A 65 -5.29 -26.36 19.56
C CYS A 65 -3.86 -26.94 19.53
N ARG A 66 -3.33 -27.06 18.31
CA ARG A 66 -1.93 -27.38 18.03
C ARG A 66 -1.49 -26.52 16.84
N VAL A 67 -0.41 -25.76 16.99
CA VAL A 67 0.19 -24.95 15.94
C VAL A 67 1.42 -25.68 15.40
N LEU A 68 1.53 -25.73 14.09
CA LEU A 68 2.58 -26.41 13.35
C LEU A 68 3.24 -25.43 12.39
N VAL A 69 4.57 -25.28 12.41
CA VAL A 69 5.34 -24.42 11.51
C VAL A 69 6.47 -25.20 10.86
N SER A 70 6.62 -25.08 9.54
CA SER A 70 7.61 -25.79 8.75
C SER A 70 8.17 -24.93 7.62
N THR A 71 9.37 -25.22 7.13
CA THR A 71 9.91 -24.69 5.87
C THR A 71 9.40 -25.45 4.65
N ASP A 72 8.76 -26.61 4.83
CA ASP A 72 8.26 -27.49 3.78
C ASP A 72 6.74 -27.66 3.87
N SER A 73 6.01 -27.09 2.90
CA SER A 73 4.55 -27.15 2.88
C SER A 73 4.01 -28.56 2.61
N LEU A 74 4.71 -29.40 1.83
CA LEU A 74 4.28 -30.76 1.51
C LEU A 74 4.38 -31.66 2.73
N LYS A 75 5.50 -31.60 3.45
CA LYS A 75 5.65 -32.36 4.70
C LYS A 75 4.63 -31.93 5.76
N LEU A 76 4.31 -30.64 5.80
CA LEU A 76 3.30 -30.10 6.71
C LEU A 76 1.89 -30.58 6.33
N ALA A 77 1.57 -30.67 5.02
CA ALA A 77 0.29 -31.16 4.51
C ALA A 77 0.12 -32.66 4.78
N ASP A 78 1.04 -33.48 4.27
CA ASP A 78 0.90 -34.95 4.18
C ASP A 78 1.16 -35.66 5.49
N LYS A 79 2.17 -35.20 6.26
CA LYS A 79 2.67 -35.91 7.44
C LYS A 79 2.40 -35.18 8.76
N ASN A 80 1.79 -34.01 8.74
CA ASN A 80 1.72 -33.12 9.92
C ASN A 80 3.10 -32.93 10.57
N TYR A 81 4.16 -32.90 9.75
CA TYR A 81 5.54 -32.76 10.21
C TYR A 81 5.92 -31.27 10.22
N ALA A 82 6.36 -30.81 11.36
CA ALA A 82 6.79 -29.45 11.59
C ALA A 82 8.27 -29.44 12.00
N ASP A 83 9.16 -29.04 11.09
CA ASP A 83 10.60 -28.97 11.35
C ASP A 83 11.03 -27.74 12.16
N CYS A 84 10.17 -26.71 12.24
CA CYS A 84 10.46 -25.46 12.93
C CYS A 84 9.77 -25.34 14.29
N TRP A 85 8.47 -25.66 14.37
CA TRP A 85 7.73 -25.58 15.61
C TRP A 85 6.50 -26.47 15.63
N ASP A 86 6.35 -27.22 16.70
CA ASP A 86 5.17 -27.99 17.03
C ASP A 86 4.81 -27.76 18.51
N THR A 87 3.69 -27.15 18.77
CA THR A 87 3.26 -26.86 20.15
C THR A 87 2.79 -28.10 20.90
N GLY A 88 2.55 -29.22 20.20
CA GLY A 88 1.72 -30.30 20.70
C GLY A 88 0.29 -29.82 20.96
N LYS A 89 -0.59 -30.74 21.37
CA LYS A 89 -1.97 -30.40 21.75
C LYS A 89 -1.97 -29.59 23.05
N ARG A 90 -2.46 -28.33 22.98
CA ARG A 90 -2.60 -27.41 24.11
C ARG A 90 -4.07 -27.20 24.46
N LYS A 91 -4.47 -27.46 25.70
CA LYS A 91 -5.81 -27.13 26.20
C LYS A 91 -5.89 -25.63 26.42
N THR A 92 -6.60 -24.92 25.55
CA THR A 92 -6.75 -23.46 25.58
C THR A 92 -7.85 -23.00 24.63
N GLU A 93 -8.50 -21.90 24.99
CA GLU A 93 -9.45 -21.17 24.15
C GLU A 93 -8.75 -20.05 23.33
N THR A 94 -7.46 -19.80 23.58
CA THR A 94 -6.69 -18.74 22.91
C THR A 94 -6.48 -19.09 21.43
N MET A 95 -6.85 -18.15 20.57
CA MET A 95 -6.68 -18.24 19.11
C MET A 95 -5.50 -17.39 18.61
N GLN A 96 -4.49 -17.21 19.46
CA GLN A 96 -3.26 -16.50 19.13
C GLN A 96 -2.08 -17.11 19.87
N PHE A 97 -0.99 -17.33 19.15
CA PHE A 97 0.29 -17.79 19.74
C PHE A 97 1.42 -16.92 19.24
N VAL A 98 2.38 -16.68 20.11
CA VAL A 98 3.68 -16.11 19.75
C VAL A 98 4.60 -17.27 19.37
N TYR A 99 5.18 -17.21 18.18
CA TYR A 99 6.13 -18.24 17.71
C TYR A 99 7.28 -18.39 18.70
N ASN A 100 7.52 -19.60 19.12
CA ASN A 100 8.61 -19.97 20.04
C ASN A 100 9.25 -21.31 19.63
N GLY A 101 9.52 -21.42 18.32
CA GLY A 101 10.21 -22.58 17.73
C GLY A 101 11.70 -22.30 17.52
N LYS A 102 12.29 -22.97 16.53
CA LYS A 102 13.68 -22.71 16.11
C LYS A 102 13.86 -21.25 15.67
N LYS A 103 15.07 -20.70 15.87
CA LYS A 103 15.42 -19.35 15.39
C LYS A 103 15.06 -19.21 13.91
N LEU A 104 14.32 -18.16 13.57
CA LEU A 104 13.97 -17.83 12.20
C LEU A 104 15.22 -17.37 11.44
N LEU A 105 15.33 -17.80 10.18
CA LEU A 105 16.40 -17.40 9.26
C LEU A 105 15.95 -16.21 8.42
N PRO A 106 16.84 -15.30 8.01
CA PRO A 106 16.49 -14.18 7.12
C PRO A 106 16.09 -14.70 5.73
N PHE A 107 15.23 -13.93 5.05
CA PHE A 107 14.80 -14.18 3.67
C PHE A 107 14.26 -15.59 3.43
N THR A 108 13.52 -16.11 4.41
CA THR A 108 13.07 -17.52 4.42
C THR A 108 11.56 -17.59 4.51
N LYS A 109 10.96 -18.44 3.67
CA LYS A 109 9.52 -18.71 3.67
C LYS A 109 9.19 -19.83 4.65
N TYR A 110 8.21 -19.58 5.50
CA TYR A 110 7.66 -20.53 6.47
C TYR A 110 6.19 -20.79 6.14
N PHE A 111 5.75 -22.01 6.36
CA PHE A 111 4.38 -22.45 6.24
C PHE A 111 3.86 -22.88 7.60
N TRP A 112 2.60 -22.63 7.87
CA TRP A 112 2.01 -23.00 9.14
C TRP A 112 0.54 -23.34 9.02
N LYS A 113 0.06 -24.16 9.95
CA LYS A 113 -1.34 -24.52 10.08
C LYS A 113 -1.71 -24.73 11.54
N VAL A 114 -3.00 -24.75 11.81
CA VAL A 114 -3.58 -24.98 13.13
C VAL A 114 -4.51 -26.17 13.08
N GLU A 115 -4.36 -27.07 14.03
CA GLU A 115 -5.34 -28.09 14.36
C GLU A 115 -6.12 -27.61 15.57
N VAL A 116 -7.46 -27.71 15.53
CA VAL A 116 -8.37 -27.27 16.60
C VAL A 116 -9.24 -28.44 17.06
N TRP A 117 -9.46 -28.53 18.35
CA TRP A 117 -10.48 -29.41 18.96
C TRP A 117 -11.61 -28.56 19.51
N ASP A 118 -12.81 -28.75 18.98
CA ASP A 118 -14.01 -28.00 19.31
C ASP A 118 -14.60 -28.37 20.70
N LYS A 119 -15.75 -27.77 21.04
CA LYS A 119 -16.48 -28.02 22.29
C LYS A 119 -16.85 -29.49 22.50
N ASP A 120 -17.05 -30.24 21.42
CA ASP A 120 -17.46 -31.64 21.44
C ASP A 120 -16.27 -32.61 21.33
N GLY A 121 -15.05 -32.08 21.16
CA GLY A 121 -13.80 -32.84 21.03
C GLY A 121 -13.46 -33.24 19.59
N ASN A 122 -14.24 -32.79 18.61
CA ASN A 122 -13.95 -33.06 17.19
C ASN A 122 -12.75 -32.25 16.74
N LYS A 123 -11.86 -32.90 15.95
CA LYS A 123 -10.66 -32.27 15.43
C LYS A 123 -10.87 -31.77 14.00
N THR A 124 -10.46 -30.54 13.74
CA THR A 124 -10.38 -29.93 12.41
C THR A 124 -9.03 -29.26 12.19
N SER A 125 -8.69 -28.94 10.94
CA SER A 125 -7.46 -28.24 10.58
C SER A 125 -7.75 -27.06 9.69
N SER A 126 -6.94 -26.00 9.82
CA SER A 126 -6.94 -24.90 8.87
C SER A 126 -6.32 -25.32 7.52
N ASP A 127 -6.53 -24.48 6.51
CA ASP A 127 -5.64 -24.43 5.37
C ASP A 127 -4.21 -24.05 5.80
N ILE A 128 -3.23 -24.32 4.91
CA ILE A 128 -1.84 -23.93 5.14
C ILE A 128 -1.69 -22.45 4.77
N ALA A 129 -1.30 -21.64 5.76
CA ALA A 129 -0.89 -20.27 5.58
C ALA A 129 0.65 -20.17 5.52
N SER A 130 1.17 -19.00 5.15
CA SER A 130 2.60 -18.76 5.10
C SER A 130 2.98 -17.39 5.68
N PHE A 131 4.25 -17.24 6.03
CA PHE A 131 4.90 -15.95 6.19
C PHE A 131 6.33 -16.05 5.66
N GLU A 132 6.90 -14.93 5.27
CA GLU A 132 8.26 -14.85 4.80
C GLU A 132 9.02 -13.82 5.64
N THR A 133 10.18 -14.19 6.17
CA THR A 133 11.03 -13.27 6.92
C THR A 133 11.72 -12.30 5.97
N GLY A 134 11.94 -11.07 6.44
CA GLY A 134 12.78 -10.10 5.77
C GLY A 134 14.25 -10.25 6.14
N MET A 135 14.94 -9.14 6.27
CA MET A 135 16.37 -9.13 6.58
C MET A 135 16.66 -9.54 8.04
N LEU A 136 15.72 -9.38 8.96
CA LEU A 136 15.81 -9.57 10.41
C LEU A 136 16.86 -8.68 11.09
N GLU A 137 18.08 -8.58 10.53
CA GLU A 137 19.19 -7.79 11.04
C GLU A 137 19.88 -7.03 9.90
N MET A 138 20.30 -5.79 10.16
CA MET A 138 20.85 -4.88 9.12
C MET A 138 22.07 -5.44 8.37
N HIS A 139 22.89 -6.27 9.00
CA HIS A 139 24.06 -6.85 8.34
C HIS A 139 23.71 -7.86 7.23
N ASN A 140 22.45 -8.29 7.13
CA ASN A 140 21.97 -9.15 6.05
C ASN A 140 21.65 -8.37 4.76
N TRP A 141 21.58 -7.03 4.84
CA TRP A 141 21.40 -6.15 3.70
C TRP A 141 22.71 -5.98 2.92
N ARG A 142 22.65 -5.99 1.58
CA ARG A 142 23.83 -5.91 0.70
C ARG A 142 23.96 -4.56 0.01
N GLY A 143 22.84 -3.96 -0.40
CA GLY A 143 22.81 -2.71 -1.12
C GLY A 143 23.31 -1.52 -0.29
N SER A 144 23.83 -0.54 -0.98
CA SER A 144 24.20 0.76 -0.41
C SER A 144 23.12 1.79 -0.66
N TRP A 145 22.98 2.78 0.21
CA TRP A 145 22.11 3.91 -0.03
C TRP A 145 22.68 4.77 -1.17
N ILE A 146 21.88 5.02 -2.20
CA ILE A 146 22.24 5.82 -3.37
C ILE A 146 21.23 6.93 -3.65
N SER A 147 21.70 8.00 -4.30
CA SER A 147 20.93 9.14 -4.77
C SER A 147 21.51 9.67 -6.08
N ASP A 148 20.91 10.72 -6.65
CA ASP A 148 21.36 11.35 -7.91
C ASP A 148 22.52 12.35 -7.74
N GLY A 149 23.01 12.56 -6.52
CA GLY A 149 24.10 13.49 -6.23
C GLY A 149 23.72 14.98 -6.25
N ARG A 150 22.46 15.32 -6.53
CA ARG A 150 21.98 16.71 -6.54
C ARG A 150 21.80 17.24 -5.12
N ASP A 151 21.68 18.56 -5.02
CA ASP A 151 21.30 19.26 -3.79
C ASP A 151 19.86 18.94 -3.36
N MET A 152 19.56 19.06 -2.07
CA MET A 152 18.22 18.79 -1.53
C MET A 152 17.15 19.77 -2.02
N ASP A 153 17.52 20.98 -2.43
CA ASP A 153 16.60 21.98 -2.95
C ASP A 153 16.35 21.85 -4.47
N TYR A 154 17.07 20.95 -5.14
CA TYR A 154 16.83 20.65 -6.53
C TYR A 154 15.48 19.97 -6.74
N LYS A 155 14.59 20.61 -7.52
CA LYS A 155 13.16 20.22 -7.60
C LYS A 155 12.87 18.95 -8.40
N PRO A 156 13.43 18.75 -9.63
CA PRO A 156 13.10 17.58 -10.47
C PRO A 156 13.37 16.25 -9.78
N ALA A 157 12.42 15.34 -9.92
CA ALA A 157 12.51 13.99 -9.34
C ALA A 157 13.58 13.16 -10.04
N PRO A 158 14.40 12.37 -9.31
CA PRO A 158 15.39 11.51 -9.92
C PRO A 158 14.80 10.16 -10.34
N TYR A 159 15.12 9.75 -11.55
CA TYR A 159 14.90 8.43 -12.12
C TYR A 159 16.17 7.62 -12.01
N PHE A 160 16.07 6.34 -11.66
CA PHE A 160 17.18 5.41 -11.56
C PHE A 160 16.88 4.16 -12.35
N ARG A 161 17.89 3.59 -13.01
CA ARG A 161 17.77 2.31 -13.69
C ARG A 161 19.04 1.47 -13.56
N LYS A 162 18.87 0.15 -13.63
CA LYS A 162 19.95 -0.82 -13.77
C LYS A 162 19.49 -1.97 -14.64
N GLU A 163 20.31 -2.36 -15.61
CA GLU A 163 20.13 -3.61 -16.36
C GLU A 163 20.89 -4.75 -15.70
N PHE A 164 20.36 -5.95 -15.83
CA PHE A 164 21.01 -7.18 -15.38
C PHE A 164 20.58 -8.35 -16.26
N VAL A 165 21.35 -9.44 -16.23
CA VAL A 165 21.11 -10.63 -17.04
C VAL A 165 20.84 -11.83 -16.11
N VAL A 166 19.79 -12.60 -16.43
CA VAL A 166 19.46 -13.84 -15.76
C VAL A 166 19.69 -15.00 -16.74
N ASN A 167 20.61 -15.91 -16.39
CA ASN A 167 21.03 -16.99 -17.27
C ASN A 167 20.48 -18.37 -16.87
N LYS A 168 19.60 -18.42 -15.88
CA LYS A 168 19.06 -19.65 -15.32
C LYS A 168 17.56 -19.55 -15.09
N SER A 169 16.88 -20.68 -15.05
CA SER A 169 15.46 -20.75 -14.73
C SER A 169 15.17 -20.28 -13.31
N ILE A 170 14.23 -19.34 -13.16
CA ILE A 170 13.91 -18.67 -11.91
C ILE A 170 12.90 -19.52 -11.11
N TYR A 171 13.22 -19.84 -9.87
CA TYR A 171 12.27 -20.43 -8.92
C TYR A 171 11.48 -19.37 -8.17
N SER A 172 12.15 -18.35 -7.66
CA SER A 172 11.50 -17.21 -6.98
C SER A 172 12.40 -15.97 -6.99
N ALA A 173 11.78 -14.80 -6.95
CA ALA A 173 12.49 -13.53 -6.81
C ALA A 173 11.77 -12.57 -5.86
N ARG A 174 12.55 -11.89 -5.01
CA ARG A 174 12.06 -10.92 -4.01
C ARG A 174 12.85 -9.63 -4.10
N ALA A 175 12.12 -8.54 -4.22
CA ALA A 175 12.69 -7.19 -4.15
C ALA A 175 12.43 -6.62 -2.74
N TYR A 176 13.50 -6.23 -2.06
CA TYR A 176 13.50 -5.53 -0.78
C TYR A 176 13.97 -4.11 -1.04
N ILE A 177 13.12 -3.10 -0.83
CA ILE A 177 13.44 -1.70 -1.13
C ILE A 177 13.16 -0.80 0.05
N ALA A 178 14.17 -0.07 0.49
CA ALA A 178 14.11 0.97 1.53
C ALA A 178 14.30 2.34 0.87
N VAL A 179 13.47 3.31 1.25
CA VAL A 179 13.55 4.66 0.68
C VAL A 179 13.41 5.72 1.77
N ALA A 180 14.28 6.70 1.72
CA ALA A 180 14.10 7.97 2.41
C ALA A 180 13.44 8.93 1.41
N GLY A 181 12.16 9.11 1.54
CA GLY A 181 11.25 9.72 0.57
C GLY A 181 10.11 8.77 0.20
N LEU A 182 9.65 8.86 -1.04
CA LEU A 182 8.67 7.97 -1.66
C LEU A 182 9.24 7.35 -2.94
N TYR A 183 8.62 6.29 -3.47
CA TYR A 183 9.08 5.68 -4.72
C TYR A 183 7.97 5.02 -5.53
N GLU A 184 8.24 4.84 -6.82
CA GLU A 184 7.64 3.82 -7.66
C GLU A 184 8.75 2.89 -8.17
N LEU A 185 8.54 1.58 -8.03
CA LEU A 185 9.44 0.53 -8.50
C LEU A 185 8.88 -0.10 -9.78
N TYR A 186 9.75 -0.35 -10.75
CA TYR A 186 9.43 -0.97 -12.03
C TYR A 186 10.36 -2.14 -12.33
N MET A 187 9.83 -3.18 -12.96
CA MET A 187 10.57 -4.29 -13.53
C MET A 187 10.13 -4.47 -14.98
N ASN A 188 11.07 -4.43 -15.92
CA ASN A 188 10.80 -4.65 -17.34
C ASN A 188 9.62 -3.81 -17.89
N GLY A 189 9.54 -2.54 -17.51
CA GLY A 189 8.48 -1.62 -17.93
C GLY A 189 7.20 -1.68 -17.08
N GLN A 190 7.03 -2.69 -16.24
CA GLN A 190 5.84 -2.87 -15.43
C GLN A 190 6.03 -2.33 -14.01
N LYS A 191 5.06 -1.56 -13.49
CA LYS A 191 5.06 -1.14 -12.09
C LYS A 191 4.93 -2.35 -11.17
N VAL A 192 5.78 -2.41 -10.15
CA VAL A 192 5.77 -3.47 -9.15
C VAL A 192 4.70 -3.19 -8.11
N GLY A 193 3.72 -4.09 -8.00
CA GLY A 193 2.63 -3.98 -7.05
C GLY A 193 1.64 -2.85 -7.38
N ASN A 194 0.73 -2.60 -6.44
CA ASN A 194 -0.32 -1.58 -6.56
C ASN A 194 -0.32 -0.60 -5.38
N HIS A 195 0.77 -0.56 -4.64
CA HIS A 195 0.94 0.35 -3.52
C HIS A 195 1.11 1.80 -3.99
N ARG A 196 0.71 2.72 -3.14
CA ARG A 196 0.93 4.16 -3.28
C ARG A 196 1.63 4.68 -2.05
N LEU A 197 2.42 5.74 -2.21
CA LEU A 197 3.04 6.49 -1.12
C LEU A 197 3.90 5.61 -0.17
N ASP A 198 4.54 4.58 -0.71
CA ASP A 198 5.51 3.78 0.04
C ASP A 198 6.92 4.42 0.04
N PRO A 199 7.70 4.16 1.09
CA PRO A 199 7.31 3.61 2.36
C PRO A 199 6.52 4.62 3.19
N MET A 200 5.75 4.12 4.16
CA MET A 200 5.01 4.99 5.07
C MET A 200 5.93 5.88 5.90
N TYR A 201 5.41 7.06 6.28
CA TYR A 201 6.17 8.04 7.04
C TYR A 201 6.68 7.48 8.37
N THR A 202 7.93 7.78 8.64
CA THR A 202 8.57 7.67 9.95
C THR A 202 9.40 8.92 10.21
N ARG A 203 9.88 9.12 11.42
CA ARG A 203 10.97 10.07 11.67
C ARG A 203 12.26 9.49 11.10
N PHE A 204 12.66 9.98 9.92
CA PHE A 204 13.68 9.34 9.07
C PHE A 204 15.08 9.28 9.70
N ASP A 205 15.42 10.19 10.60
CA ASP A 205 16.67 10.15 11.37
C ASP A 205 16.67 9.10 12.50
N ARG A 206 15.52 8.50 12.80
CA ARG A 206 15.36 7.47 13.84
C ARG A 206 15.08 6.10 13.28
N ARG A 207 14.27 6.01 12.23
CA ARG A 207 13.85 4.75 11.63
C ARG A 207 13.47 4.92 10.17
N ASN A 208 13.91 3.97 9.33
CA ASN A 208 13.46 3.84 7.96
C ASN A 208 12.75 2.51 7.77
N LEU A 209 11.81 2.47 6.83
CA LEU A 209 11.06 1.25 6.49
C LEU A 209 11.52 0.71 5.14
N TYR A 210 11.50 -0.61 4.99
CA TYR A 210 11.60 -1.25 3.69
C TYR A 210 10.34 -2.04 3.38
N VAL A 211 10.05 -2.19 2.09
CA VAL A 211 8.91 -2.95 1.57
C VAL A 211 9.44 -4.15 0.78
N THR A 212 8.75 -5.28 0.89
CA THR A 212 9.09 -6.50 0.16
C THR A 212 8.04 -6.83 -0.88
N TYR A 213 8.49 -7.12 -2.11
CA TYR A 213 7.63 -7.54 -3.22
C TYR A 213 8.03 -8.91 -3.77
N ASP A 214 7.03 -9.71 -4.12
CA ASP A 214 7.24 -10.87 -4.99
C ASP A 214 7.29 -10.41 -6.45
N VAL A 215 8.47 -10.47 -7.04
CA VAL A 215 8.72 -10.07 -8.42
C VAL A 215 9.02 -11.26 -9.34
N THR A 216 8.76 -12.47 -8.88
CA THR A 216 9.08 -13.71 -9.60
C THR A 216 8.52 -13.71 -11.04
N LYS A 217 7.30 -13.23 -11.22
CA LYS A 217 6.63 -13.20 -12.54
C LYS A 217 7.01 -12.01 -13.41
N LEU A 218 7.76 -11.06 -12.87
CA LEU A 218 8.17 -9.83 -13.56
C LEU A 218 9.60 -9.92 -14.11
N ILE A 219 10.35 -10.94 -13.72
CA ILE A 219 11.72 -11.21 -14.18
C ILE A 219 11.68 -12.38 -15.16
N GLN A 220 12.51 -12.31 -16.18
CA GLN A 220 12.63 -13.32 -17.23
C GLN A 220 14.08 -13.78 -17.41
N GLU A 221 14.29 -14.93 -18.04
CA GLU A 221 15.59 -15.31 -18.52
C GLU A 221 16.06 -14.33 -19.61
N GLY A 222 17.36 -14.01 -19.63
CA GLY A 222 17.95 -12.99 -20.50
C GLY A 222 18.02 -11.62 -19.83
N LYS A 223 17.90 -10.56 -20.63
CA LYS A 223 18.03 -9.17 -20.18
C LYS A 223 16.80 -8.72 -19.39
N ASN A 224 17.04 -8.04 -18.30
CA ASN A 224 16.04 -7.42 -17.44
C ASN A 224 16.48 -6.00 -17.08
N ALA A 225 15.50 -5.16 -16.73
CA ALA A 225 15.74 -3.81 -16.23
C ALA A 225 14.93 -3.53 -14.96
N ILE A 226 15.57 -2.88 -14.01
CA ILE A 226 14.95 -2.29 -12.82
C ILE A 226 14.86 -0.78 -13.05
N GLY A 227 13.72 -0.19 -12.75
CA GLY A 227 13.53 1.25 -12.72
C GLY A 227 13.01 1.71 -11.35
N VAL A 228 13.54 2.80 -10.82
CA VAL A 228 13.09 3.44 -9.59
C VAL A 228 12.92 4.93 -9.83
N LEU A 229 11.71 5.43 -9.58
CA LEU A 229 11.41 6.86 -9.54
C LEU A 229 11.25 7.27 -8.09
N LEU A 230 11.98 8.29 -7.62
CA LEU A 230 11.89 8.77 -6.25
C LEU A 230 11.04 10.03 -6.14
N GLY A 231 10.26 10.11 -5.07
CA GLY A 231 9.50 11.27 -4.64
C GLY A 231 9.98 11.83 -3.30
N ASN A 232 9.71 13.12 -3.07
CA ASN A 232 10.16 13.84 -1.89
C ASN A 232 9.51 13.34 -0.58
N GLY A 233 8.19 13.08 -0.61
CA GLY A 233 7.42 12.74 0.58
C GLY A 233 7.60 13.76 1.72
N TRP A 234 7.64 13.26 2.95
CA TRP A 234 7.97 14.04 4.15
C TRP A 234 9.48 14.09 4.45
N TYR A 235 10.30 13.34 3.69
CA TYR A 235 11.75 13.35 3.84
C TYR A 235 12.39 14.62 3.28
N ASN A 236 11.97 15.04 2.10
CA ASN A 236 12.44 16.27 1.46
C ASN A 236 11.26 17.24 1.21
N HIS A 237 10.59 17.65 2.28
CA HIS A 237 9.48 18.58 2.15
C HIS A 237 9.99 19.96 1.73
N GLN A 238 9.60 20.41 0.53
CA GLN A 238 10.06 21.67 -0.06
C GLN A 238 9.03 22.79 0.02
N SER A 239 7.77 22.47 0.30
CA SER A 239 6.69 23.44 0.46
C SER A 239 6.66 24.01 1.88
N ILE A 240 6.27 25.28 2.03
CA ILE A 240 6.06 25.89 3.35
C ILE A 240 4.67 25.49 3.85
N ALA A 241 4.60 24.76 4.92
CA ALA A 241 3.36 24.24 5.50
C ALA A 241 3.39 24.33 7.04
N VAL A 242 2.27 23.95 7.67
CA VAL A 242 2.05 24.10 9.13
C VAL A 242 3.14 23.47 10.02
N TRP A 243 3.80 22.39 9.56
CA TRP A 243 4.75 21.64 10.40
C TRP A 243 6.22 22.04 10.22
N ASP A 244 6.53 23.03 9.42
CA ASP A 244 7.89 23.48 9.12
C ASP A 244 8.87 22.38 8.70
N PHE A 245 8.39 21.27 8.10
CA PHE A 245 9.23 20.15 7.69
C PHE A 245 10.24 20.50 6.59
N HIS A 246 10.13 21.66 5.97
CA HIS A 246 11.18 22.23 5.12
C HIS A 246 12.46 22.59 5.91
N HIS A 247 12.39 22.67 7.24
CA HIS A 247 13.52 22.81 8.16
C HIS A 247 13.79 21.53 8.99
N ALA A 248 13.16 20.40 8.65
CA ALA A 248 13.33 19.16 9.42
C ALA A 248 14.80 18.71 9.44
N PRO A 249 15.33 18.28 10.61
CA PRO A 249 16.75 17.90 10.74
C PRO A 249 17.15 16.68 9.88
N TRP A 250 16.19 15.88 9.46
CA TRP A 250 16.43 14.74 8.56
C TRP A 250 16.35 15.11 7.07
N ARG A 251 15.90 16.35 6.74
CA ARG A 251 15.66 16.76 5.35
C ARG A 251 16.92 16.59 4.50
N ASN A 252 16.78 15.87 3.40
CA ASN A 252 17.83 15.68 2.42
C ASN A 252 17.23 15.27 1.06
N ARG A 253 18.07 15.20 0.02
CA ARG A 253 17.68 14.67 -1.29
C ARG A 253 17.22 13.21 -1.14
N PRO A 254 16.10 12.78 -1.75
CA PRO A 254 15.63 11.42 -1.68
C PRO A 254 16.69 10.39 -2.05
N ALA A 255 16.74 9.30 -1.30
CA ALA A 255 17.70 8.22 -1.48
C ALA A 255 17.04 6.87 -1.26
N PHE A 256 17.60 5.82 -1.85
CA PHE A 256 17.10 4.46 -1.67
C PHE A 256 18.21 3.43 -1.55
N CYS A 257 17.84 2.28 -1.01
CA CYS A 257 18.68 1.11 -0.90
C CYS A 257 17.83 -0.11 -1.26
N MET A 258 18.32 -1.01 -2.10
CA MET A 258 17.56 -2.13 -2.62
C MET A 258 18.41 -3.37 -2.77
N ASP A 259 17.83 -4.53 -2.40
CA ASP A 259 18.31 -5.87 -2.73
C ASP A 259 17.24 -6.62 -3.51
N LEU A 260 17.61 -7.19 -4.66
CA LEU A 260 16.80 -8.12 -5.42
C LEU A 260 17.43 -9.51 -5.28
N HIS A 261 16.77 -10.39 -4.54
CA HIS A 261 17.17 -11.77 -4.35
C HIS A 261 16.50 -12.66 -5.40
N ILE A 262 17.28 -13.37 -6.17
CA ILE A 262 16.81 -14.33 -7.18
C ILE A 262 17.26 -15.72 -6.75
N MET A 263 16.31 -16.65 -6.59
CA MET A 263 16.57 -18.05 -6.37
C MET A 263 16.28 -18.82 -7.65
N TYR A 264 17.21 -19.61 -8.10
CA TYR A 264 17.09 -20.42 -9.30
C TYR A 264 16.56 -21.82 -9.02
N ALA A 265 16.06 -22.50 -10.07
CA ALA A 265 15.53 -23.86 -9.97
C ALA A 265 16.60 -24.90 -9.55
N ASP A 266 17.88 -24.61 -9.78
CA ASP A 266 19.01 -25.42 -9.33
C ASP A 266 19.41 -25.18 -7.86
N GLY A 267 18.68 -24.30 -7.15
CA GLY A 267 18.94 -23.95 -5.76
C GLY A 267 20.02 -22.88 -5.54
N THR A 268 20.70 -22.42 -6.61
CA THR A 268 21.65 -21.30 -6.52
C THR A 268 20.93 -19.98 -6.37
N LYS A 269 21.64 -18.93 -5.92
CA LYS A 269 21.07 -17.60 -5.65
C LYS A 269 21.97 -16.50 -6.21
N ASP A 270 21.32 -15.45 -6.73
CA ASP A 270 21.96 -14.19 -7.07
C ASP A 270 21.31 -13.03 -6.30
N ILE A 271 22.09 -11.98 -6.05
CA ILE A 271 21.61 -10.75 -5.43
C ILE A 271 22.06 -9.58 -6.30
N ILE A 272 21.08 -8.84 -6.84
CA ILE A 272 21.30 -7.57 -7.52
C ILE A 272 21.00 -6.47 -6.50
N CYS A 273 21.97 -5.61 -6.21
CA CYS A 273 21.82 -4.60 -5.18
C CYS A 273 22.10 -3.18 -5.70
N THR A 274 21.77 -2.18 -4.88
CA THR A 274 22.13 -0.79 -5.17
C THR A 274 23.60 -0.53 -4.93
N ASP A 275 24.23 0.05 -5.96
CA ASP A 275 25.63 0.43 -6.02
C ASP A 275 25.81 1.64 -6.96
N ARG A 276 27.04 2.05 -7.25
CA ARG A 276 27.35 3.17 -8.16
C ARG A 276 27.06 2.89 -9.62
N ASP A 277 26.90 1.64 -10.01
CA ASP A 277 26.64 1.25 -11.41
C ASP A 277 25.19 1.56 -11.83
N TRP A 278 24.33 1.92 -10.90
CA TRP A 278 23.02 2.44 -11.24
C TRP A 278 23.14 3.77 -11.97
N ARG A 279 22.33 3.91 -13.03
CA ARG A 279 22.25 5.14 -13.81
C ARG A 279 21.11 6.00 -13.32
N THR A 280 21.31 7.33 -13.35
CA THR A 280 20.31 8.31 -12.90
C THR A 280 20.19 9.50 -13.84
N ARG A 281 18.97 10.00 -13.99
CA ARG A 281 18.62 11.18 -14.79
C ARG A 281 17.33 11.80 -14.26
N GLU A 282 17.10 13.06 -14.57
CA GLU A 282 15.83 13.76 -14.41
C GLU A 282 14.93 13.51 -15.63
N GLY A 283 13.59 13.47 -15.43
CA GLY A 283 12.59 13.29 -16.49
C GLY A 283 11.41 14.25 -16.32
N GLY A 284 10.22 13.84 -16.75
CA GLY A 284 9.04 14.69 -16.80
C GLY A 284 8.51 15.17 -15.44
N LEU A 285 8.83 14.50 -14.32
CA LEU A 285 8.37 14.93 -12.99
C LEU A 285 9.26 16.06 -12.44
N LEU A 286 8.87 17.31 -12.73
CA LEU A 286 9.65 18.51 -12.41
C LEU A 286 9.59 18.92 -10.93
N PHE A 287 8.51 18.58 -10.24
CA PHE A 287 8.28 18.88 -8.83
C PHE A 287 7.28 17.89 -8.25
N ASN A 288 7.45 17.52 -6.99
CA ASN A 288 6.46 16.73 -6.26
C ASN A 288 6.45 17.12 -4.78
N SER A 289 5.26 17.29 -4.25
CA SER A 289 5.01 17.56 -2.85
C SER A 289 3.81 16.75 -2.38
N ILE A 290 3.98 15.99 -1.30
CA ILE A 290 2.86 15.27 -0.68
C ILE A 290 1.78 16.24 -0.18
N TYR A 291 2.14 17.52 0.03
CA TYR A 291 1.27 18.54 0.59
C TYR A 291 0.51 19.30 -0.49
N THR A 292 1.18 19.79 -1.53
CA THR A 292 0.60 20.68 -2.54
C THR A 292 0.19 19.95 -3.81
N GLY A 293 1.09 19.27 -4.49
CA GLY A 293 0.79 18.56 -5.74
C GLY A 293 2.03 18.13 -6.51
N GLU A 294 1.84 17.79 -7.79
CA GLU A 294 2.91 17.45 -8.73
C GLU A 294 2.91 18.37 -9.93
N HIS A 295 4.11 18.69 -10.43
CA HIS A 295 4.31 19.38 -11.69
C HIS A 295 4.98 18.43 -12.68
N TYR A 296 4.30 18.15 -13.76
CA TYR A 296 4.74 17.19 -14.76
C TYR A 296 4.79 17.80 -16.15
N ASP A 297 5.94 17.68 -16.81
CA ASP A 297 6.12 18.04 -18.21
C ASP A 297 6.22 16.77 -19.06
N ALA A 298 5.15 16.46 -19.79
CA ALA A 298 5.12 15.30 -20.67
C ALA A 298 6.12 15.39 -21.83
N GLN A 299 6.62 16.60 -22.18
CA GLN A 299 7.64 16.78 -23.22
C GLN A 299 9.01 16.27 -22.77
N ALA A 300 9.27 16.21 -21.46
CA ALA A 300 10.48 15.69 -20.85
C ALA A 300 10.36 14.22 -20.38
N GLU A 301 9.29 13.53 -20.77
CA GLU A 301 9.09 12.12 -20.44
C GLU A 301 10.19 11.24 -21.06
N LEU A 302 10.62 10.23 -20.31
CA LEU A 302 11.65 9.28 -20.72
C LEU A 302 11.00 7.98 -21.21
N ASP A 303 10.42 7.99 -22.39
CA ASP A 303 9.70 6.85 -22.94
C ASP A 303 10.57 5.58 -22.94
N GLY A 304 10.11 4.50 -22.30
CA GLY A 304 10.80 3.22 -22.24
C GLY A 304 12.03 3.15 -21.31
N TRP A 305 12.27 4.16 -20.47
CA TRP A 305 13.45 4.25 -19.58
C TRP A 305 13.67 3.04 -18.68
N ASN A 306 12.62 2.33 -18.34
CA ASN A 306 12.60 1.18 -17.44
C ASN A 306 12.48 -0.17 -18.17
N LEU A 307 12.73 -0.18 -19.50
CA LEU A 307 12.79 -1.37 -20.33
C LEU A 307 14.23 -1.87 -20.54
N PRO A 308 14.44 -3.17 -20.74
CA PRO A 308 15.73 -3.69 -21.18
C PRO A 308 16.13 -3.11 -22.54
N GLY A 309 17.44 -2.81 -22.70
CA GLY A 309 17.98 -2.28 -23.95
C GLY A 309 17.76 -0.79 -24.19
N TYR A 310 17.24 -0.06 -23.22
CA TYR A 310 17.16 1.40 -23.27
C TYR A 310 18.57 2.02 -23.27
N ASP A 311 18.83 2.97 -24.15
CA ASP A 311 20.10 3.69 -24.18
C ASP A 311 20.24 4.68 -23.02
N ASP A 312 20.96 4.30 -21.98
CA ASP A 312 21.28 5.14 -20.83
C ASP A 312 22.71 5.70 -20.83
N SER A 313 23.38 5.68 -21.98
CA SER A 313 24.76 6.14 -22.12
C SER A 313 24.98 7.60 -21.70
N THR A 314 23.93 8.43 -21.81
CA THR A 314 23.94 9.84 -21.38
C THR A 314 23.52 10.06 -19.93
N TRP A 315 23.12 8.99 -19.21
CA TRP A 315 22.75 9.07 -17.81
C TRP A 315 24.00 9.11 -16.93
N ARG A 316 23.87 9.77 -15.78
CA ARG A 316 24.95 9.84 -14.79
C ARG A 316 25.00 8.57 -13.95
N GLU A 317 26.15 8.28 -13.36
CA GLU A 317 26.25 7.31 -12.28
C GLU A 317 25.53 7.81 -11.03
N SER A 318 24.99 6.89 -10.26
CA SER A 318 24.45 7.20 -8.94
C SER A 318 25.56 7.58 -7.96
N SER A 319 25.18 8.24 -6.87
CA SER A 319 26.10 8.65 -5.81
C SER A 319 25.73 7.98 -4.50
N TYR A 320 26.72 7.50 -3.75
CA TYR A 320 26.48 6.99 -2.40
C TYR A 320 25.96 8.09 -1.48
N ARG A 321 25.06 7.72 -0.58
CA ARG A 321 24.54 8.58 0.49
C ARG A 321 24.73 7.93 1.85
N SER A 322 24.88 8.78 2.87
CA SER A 322 24.88 8.33 4.25
C SER A 322 23.55 7.67 4.58
N VAL A 323 23.58 6.65 5.42
CA VAL A 323 22.39 5.98 5.93
C VAL A 323 21.53 7.00 6.68
N PRO A 324 20.25 7.19 6.34
CA PRO A 324 19.40 8.18 7.01
C PRO A 324 19.22 7.89 8.50
N SER A 325 19.14 6.60 8.89
CA SER A 325 19.19 6.16 10.30
C SER A 325 19.81 4.77 10.42
N THR A 326 20.26 4.41 11.62
CA THR A 326 20.79 3.08 11.94
C THR A 326 19.68 2.04 12.17
N CYS A 327 18.42 2.43 12.12
CA CYS A 327 17.28 1.53 12.28
C CYS A 327 16.53 1.37 10.95
N LEU A 328 16.69 0.23 10.31
CA LEU A 328 15.94 -0.18 9.12
C LEU A 328 15.11 -1.41 9.48
N THR A 329 13.80 -1.39 9.19
CA THR A 329 12.87 -2.46 9.54
C THR A 329 11.76 -2.63 8.49
N ALA A 330 11.18 -3.81 8.42
CA ALA A 330 10.09 -4.12 7.52
C ALA A 330 8.84 -3.26 7.80
N GLN A 331 8.21 -2.77 6.73
CA GLN A 331 6.87 -2.17 6.80
C GLN A 331 5.84 -3.28 7.01
N GLN A 332 5.30 -3.39 8.21
CA GLN A 332 4.29 -4.39 8.61
C GLN A 332 2.91 -3.75 8.75
N LEU A 333 2.47 -3.03 7.73
CA LEU A 333 1.20 -2.29 7.70
C LEU A 333 0.45 -2.62 6.42
N HIS A 334 -0.88 -2.49 6.46
CA HIS A 334 -1.67 -2.56 5.24
C HIS A 334 -1.28 -1.43 4.30
N PRO A 335 -0.94 -1.72 3.03
CA PRO A 335 -0.47 -0.71 2.09
C PRO A 335 -1.53 0.33 1.78
N ILE A 336 -1.09 1.54 1.47
CA ILE A 336 -1.95 2.56 0.89
C ILE A 336 -2.22 2.17 -0.56
N ARG A 337 -3.50 2.22 -0.98
CA ARG A 337 -3.94 1.87 -2.33
C ARG A 337 -5.01 2.81 -2.85
N SER A 338 -5.21 2.79 -4.16
CA SER A 338 -6.45 3.27 -4.79
C SER A 338 -7.51 2.18 -4.60
N VAL A 339 -8.43 2.37 -3.64
CA VAL A 339 -9.37 1.31 -3.21
C VAL A 339 -10.68 1.38 -3.96
N GLU A 340 -11.19 2.60 -4.21
CA GLU A 340 -12.43 2.81 -4.94
C GLU A 340 -12.21 3.83 -6.07
N THR A 341 -12.98 3.69 -7.15
CA THR A 341 -12.93 4.56 -8.33
C THR A 341 -14.26 5.29 -8.51
N TYR A 342 -14.19 6.58 -8.82
CA TYR A 342 -15.37 7.43 -9.01
C TYR A 342 -15.29 8.20 -10.32
N VAL A 343 -16.35 8.12 -11.11
CA VAL A 343 -16.61 9.03 -12.23
C VAL A 343 -17.37 10.24 -11.71
N ALA A 344 -17.12 11.41 -12.28
CA ALA A 344 -17.82 12.61 -11.89
C ALA A 344 -19.34 12.46 -12.09
N ARG A 345 -20.13 12.87 -11.10
CA ARG A 345 -21.60 12.90 -11.21
C ARG A 345 -22.08 14.03 -12.10
N ARG A 346 -21.28 15.08 -12.19
CA ARG A 346 -21.57 16.26 -13.00
C ARG A 346 -20.27 16.94 -13.41
N MET A 347 -20.19 17.39 -14.62
CA MET A 347 -19.20 18.32 -15.14
C MET A 347 -19.92 19.63 -15.51
N THR A 348 -19.34 20.75 -15.14
CA THR A 348 -19.80 22.09 -15.54
C THR A 348 -18.69 22.78 -16.32
N SER A 349 -18.95 23.13 -17.58
CA SER A 349 -18.06 24.00 -18.35
C SER A 349 -18.34 25.45 -17.98
N LEU A 350 -17.33 26.15 -17.48
CA LEU A 350 -17.39 27.61 -17.19
C LEU A 350 -16.87 28.43 -18.38
N SER A 351 -15.99 27.82 -19.19
CA SER A 351 -15.51 28.33 -20.48
C SER A 351 -14.95 27.16 -21.28
N ASP A 352 -14.36 27.41 -22.45
CA ASP A 352 -13.66 26.43 -23.29
C ASP A 352 -12.32 25.94 -22.71
N SER A 353 -11.88 26.55 -21.62
CA SER A 353 -10.62 26.27 -20.94
C SER A 353 -10.77 26.05 -19.42
N VAL A 354 -12.01 26.13 -18.89
CA VAL A 354 -12.27 25.95 -17.45
C VAL A 354 -13.47 25.03 -17.22
N TYR A 355 -13.22 23.91 -16.54
CA TYR A 355 -14.22 22.89 -16.24
C TYR A 355 -14.20 22.56 -14.75
N VAL A 356 -15.37 22.28 -14.16
CA VAL A 356 -15.49 21.86 -12.76
C VAL A 356 -16.22 20.52 -12.69
N PHE A 357 -15.57 19.55 -12.06
CA PHE A 357 -16.08 18.20 -11.86
C PHE A 357 -16.57 18.04 -10.41
N ASP A 358 -17.80 17.55 -10.20
CA ASP A 358 -18.37 17.19 -8.89
C ASP A 358 -18.45 15.65 -8.78
N PHE A 359 -17.71 15.06 -7.85
CA PHE A 359 -17.75 13.63 -7.56
C PHE A 359 -18.88 13.23 -6.58
N GLY A 360 -19.62 14.21 -6.06
CA GLY A 360 -20.81 13.99 -5.21
C GLY A 360 -20.53 13.61 -3.77
N GLN A 361 -19.26 13.40 -3.40
CA GLN A 361 -18.83 13.11 -2.03
C GLN A 361 -17.42 13.64 -1.79
N ASN A 362 -17.11 13.97 -0.52
CA ASN A 362 -15.76 14.31 -0.11
C ASN A 362 -14.94 13.04 0.11
N MET A 363 -13.67 13.05 -0.31
CA MET A 363 -12.76 11.90 -0.19
C MET A 363 -11.30 12.36 -0.11
N SER A 364 -10.43 11.51 0.40
CA SER A 364 -8.99 11.62 0.19
C SER A 364 -8.59 10.86 -1.09
N GLY A 365 -7.72 11.42 -1.91
CA GLY A 365 -7.34 10.68 -3.11
C GLY A 365 -6.58 11.47 -4.15
N VAL A 366 -6.58 10.92 -5.35
CA VAL A 366 -5.97 11.49 -6.55
C VAL A 366 -6.95 11.43 -7.72
N THR A 367 -6.66 12.18 -8.78
CA THR A 367 -7.41 12.11 -10.03
C THR A 367 -6.52 11.70 -11.19
N SER A 368 -7.08 10.94 -12.14
CA SER A 368 -6.50 10.71 -13.46
C SER A 368 -7.24 11.55 -14.48
N LEU A 369 -6.52 12.39 -15.21
CA LEU A 369 -7.03 13.19 -16.31
C LEU A 369 -6.66 12.53 -17.65
N LYS A 370 -7.64 12.35 -18.54
CA LYS A 370 -7.44 12.03 -19.94
C LYS A 370 -7.80 13.24 -20.80
N VAL A 371 -6.89 13.69 -21.62
CA VAL A 371 -7.04 14.93 -22.37
C VAL A 371 -6.25 14.89 -23.68
N THR A 372 -6.81 15.55 -24.69
CA THR A 372 -6.10 15.89 -25.92
C THR A 372 -5.96 17.40 -26.00
N GLY A 373 -4.76 17.88 -26.26
CA GLY A 373 -4.45 19.31 -26.38
C GLY A 373 -3.20 19.56 -27.19
N GLU A 374 -2.94 20.83 -27.47
CA GLU A 374 -1.75 21.26 -28.21
C GLU A 374 -0.49 21.10 -27.36
N LYS A 375 0.67 20.89 -28.01
CA LYS A 375 1.95 20.85 -27.36
C LYS A 375 2.21 22.12 -26.53
N GLY A 376 2.63 21.93 -25.29
CA GLY A 376 2.92 23.04 -24.36
C GLY A 376 1.68 23.59 -23.65
N THR A 377 0.46 23.03 -23.91
CA THR A 377 -0.72 23.38 -23.13
C THR A 377 -0.48 23.07 -21.65
N VAL A 378 -0.66 24.08 -20.79
CA VAL A 378 -0.54 23.94 -19.34
C VAL A 378 -1.92 23.70 -18.74
N ILE A 379 -2.09 22.60 -18.03
CA ILE A 379 -3.33 22.24 -17.33
C ILE A 379 -3.07 22.24 -15.83
N ARG A 380 -3.95 22.90 -15.06
CA ARG A 380 -3.95 22.91 -13.60
C ARG A 380 -5.17 22.16 -13.09
N LEU A 381 -4.96 21.16 -12.22
CA LEU A 381 -6.01 20.40 -11.55
C LEU A 381 -6.10 20.88 -10.10
N LYS A 382 -6.99 21.85 -9.82
CA LYS A 382 -7.20 22.40 -8.49
C LYS A 382 -8.29 21.61 -7.75
N HIS A 383 -7.94 21.01 -6.61
CA HIS A 383 -8.84 20.19 -5.81
C HIS A 383 -9.38 20.96 -4.61
N GLY A 384 -10.67 20.78 -4.29
CA GLY A 384 -11.28 21.42 -3.12
C GLY A 384 -12.62 20.82 -2.70
N GLU A 385 -13.14 21.29 -1.59
CA GLU A 385 -14.35 20.75 -0.95
C GLU A 385 -15.58 21.61 -1.17
N ARG A 386 -15.39 22.86 -1.61
CA ARG A 386 -16.44 23.86 -1.77
C ARG A 386 -16.33 24.58 -3.11
N LEU A 387 -17.43 25.25 -3.48
CA LEU A 387 -17.47 26.14 -4.64
C LEU A 387 -17.79 27.58 -4.19
N TYR A 388 -17.27 28.55 -4.93
CA TYR A 388 -17.75 29.91 -4.90
C TYR A 388 -19.11 30.03 -5.62
N SER A 389 -19.81 31.15 -5.45
CA SER A 389 -21.08 31.43 -6.14
C SER A 389 -20.95 31.42 -7.68
N ASN A 390 -19.78 31.71 -8.22
CA ASN A 390 -19.48 31.66 -9.65
C ASN A 390 -19.13 30.23 -10.15
N GLY A 391 -19.23 29.20 -9.30
CA GLY A 391 -18.97 27.83 -9.64
C GLY A 391 -17.50 27.39 -9.59
N ARG A 392 -16.54 28.28 -9.35
CA ARG A 392 -15.11 27.98 -9.21
C ARG A 392 -14.81 27.27 -7.89
N VAL A 393 -13.76 26.44 -7.85
CA VAL A 393 -13.34 25.74 -6.63
C VAL A 393 -12.79 26.72 -5.59
N ASN A 394 -13.40 26.67 -4.40
CA ASN A 394 -13.03 27.48 -3.24
C ASN A 394 -12.18 26.65 -2.26
N THR A 395 -10.93 27.07 -2.06
CA THR A 395 -9.99 26.46 -1.09
C THR A 395 -9.78 27.30 0.16
N SER A 396 -10.44 28.47 0.30
CA SER A 396 -10.22 29.41 1.41
C SER A 396 -10.48 28.84 2.81
N ASN A 397 -11.16 27.69 2.91
CA ASN A 397 -11.37 26.99 4.18
C ASN A 397 -10.25 26.01 4.53
N ILE A 398 -9.31 25.73 3.62
CA ILE A 398 -8.28 24.70 3.78
C ILE A 398 -6.85 25.20 3.47
N ASP A 399 -6.68 26.37 2.87
CA ASP A 399 -5.37 26.90 2.45
C ASP A 399 -4.69 27.79 3.51
N VAL A 400 -5.30 27.96 4.67
CA VAL A 400 -4.80 28.85 5.75
C VAL A 400 -3.42 28.47 6.28
N TYR A 401 -3.03 27.23 6.12
CA TYR A 401 -1.72 26.71 6.57
C TYR A 401 -0.68 26.64 5.45
N HIS A 402 -1.09 26.85 4.22
CA HIS A 402 -0.18 26.90 3.08
C HIS A 402 0.19 28.35 2.80
N ARG A 403 1.48 28.61 2.78
CA ARG A 403 2.03 29.93 2.49
C ARG A 403 2.99 29.81 1.32
N PRO A 404 2.47 29.78 0.07
CA PRO A 404 3.34 29.75 -1.10
C PRO A 404 4.16 31.02 -1.14
N VAL A 405 5.43 30.90 -1.51
CA VAL A 405 6.31 32.03 -1.75
C VAL A 405 5.86 32.78 -3.01
N ASP A 406 5.30 32.03 -3.95
CA ASP A 406 4.76 32.49 -5.23
C ASP A 406 3.74 31.48 -5.79
N ASP A 407 3.25 31.70 -7.00
CA ASP A 407 2.31 30.80 -7.71
C ASP A 407 2.97 29.52 -8.26
N SER A 408 4.25 29.27 -7.98
CA SER A 408 4.97 28.09 -8.47
C SER A 408 4.62 26.80 -7.72
N ASP A 409 3.97 26.89 -6.55
CA ASP A 409 3.56 25.73 -5.75
C ASP A 409 2.13 25.95 -5.19
N PRO A 410 1.09 25.98 -6.04
CA PRO A 410 -0.27 26.23 -5.60
C PRO A 410 -0.85 25.06 -4.78
N PHE A 411 -1.59 25.42 -3.71
CA PHE A 411 -2.15 24.44 -2.77
C PHE A 411 -3.14 23.48 -3.45
N GLN A 412 -3.02 22.17 -3.15
CA GLN A 412 -3.85 21.08 -3.68
C GLN A 412 -4.00 21.10 -5.20
N THR A 413 -2.94 21.46 -5.93
CA THR A 413 -2.99 21.64 -7.39
C THR A 413 -1.89 20.84 -8.08
N ASP A 414 -2.28 19.97 -9.01
CA ASP A 414 -1.32 19.36 -9.95
C ASP A 414 -1.23 20.21 -11.22
N ILE A 415 -0.03 20.29 -11.81
CA ILE A 415 0.23 21.05 -13.03
C ILE A 415 0.83 20.09 -14.07
N ILE A 416 0.26 20.10 -15.27
CA ILE A 416 0.65 19.23 -16.37
C ILE A 416 0.95 20.08 -17.59
N ILE A 417 2.07 19.81 -18.27
CA ILE A 417 2.39 20.39 -19.58
C ILE A 417 2.29 19.26 -20.61
N LEU A 418 1.40 19.42 -21.59
CA LEU A 418 1.15 18.40 -22.59
C LEU A 418 2.27 18.30 -23.63
N LYS A 419 2.55 17.10 -24.09
CA LYS A 419 3.46 16.87 -25.24
C LYS A 419 2.76 17.02 -26.60
N GLY A 420 1.41 17.03 -26.64
CA GLY A 420 0.61 17.26 -27.84
C GLY A 420 0.57 16.06 -28.79
N GLN A 421 0.63 14.86 -28.27
CA GLN A 421 0.68 13.62 -29.06
C GLN A 421 -0.55 12.75 -28.78
N GLY A 422 -1.72 13.15 -29.30
CA GLY A 422 -2.97 12.41 -29.12
C GLY A 422 -3.58 12.59 -27.74
N GLU A 423 -4.25 11.55 -27.24
CA GLU A 423 -4.80 11.53 -25.88
C GLU A 423 -3.68 11.22 -24.88
N GLU A 424 -3.49 12.10 -23.92
CA GLU A 424 -2.53 11.98 -22.84
C GLU A 424 -3.24 11.69 -21.53
N GLU A 425 -2.66 10.82 -20.70
CA GLU A 425 -3.19 10.48 -19.38
C GLU A 425 -2.20 10.87 -18.28
N PHE A 426 -2.68 11.59 -17.27
CA PHE A 426 -1.89 11.98 -16.11
C PHE A 426 -2.58 11.57 -14.81
N MET A 427 -1.83 10.92 -13.93
CA MET A 427 -2.20 10.64 -12.54
C MET A 427 -0.99 10.92 -11.64
N PRO A 428 -1.12 11.75 -10.59
CA PRO A 428 -0.01 12.03 -9.68
C PRO A 428 0.42 10.76 -8.92
N LYS A 429 1.72 10.65 -8.62
CA LYS A 429 2.36 9.47 -8.03
C LYS A 429 2.60 9.61 -6.52
N PHE A 430 3.03 10.79 -6.06
CA PHE A 430 3.61 11.03 -4.73
C PHE A 430 2.82 11.99 -3.85
N ASN A 431 1.53 12.18 -4.16
CA ASN A 431 0.64 12.99 -3.34
C ASN A 431 -0.74 12.37 -3.20
N TYR A 432 -1.56 12.97 -2.36
CA TYR A 432 -3.00 12.78 -2.27
C TYR A 432 -3.64 14.10 -1.82
N LYS A 433 -4.92 14.26 -2.03
CA LYS A 433 -5.68 15.49 -1.73
C LYS A 433 -6.98 15.17 -1.04
N GLY A 434 -7.56 16.15 -0.31
CA GLY A 434 -8.91 16.06 0.23
C GLY A 434 -9.85 16.90 -0.65
N PHE A 435 -10.85 16.28 -1.30
CA PHE A 435 -11.69 17.00 -2.26
C PHE A 435 -13.04 16.31 -2.51
N ARG A 436 -13.98 17.12 -2.97
CA ARG A 436 -15.20 16.72 -3.67
C ARG A 436 -15.21 17.24 -5.10
N TYR A 437 -14.67 18.44 -5.29
CA TYR A 437 -14.65 19.14 -6.57
C TYR A 437 -13.23 19.22 -7.11
N VAL A 438 -13.11 19.15 -8.44
CA VAL A 438 -11.85 19.42 -9.14
C VAL A 438 -12.11 20.41 -10.25
N GLU A 439 -11.36 21.50 -10.24
CA GLU A 439 -11.38 22.50 -11.29
C GLU A 439 -10.18 22.26 -12.22
N VAL A 440 -10.48 22.02 -13.49
CA VAL A 440 -9.50 21.90 -14.57
C VAL A 440 -9.37 23.25 -15.24
N ILE A 441 -8.18 23.83 -15.22
CA ILE A 441 -7.87 25.11 -15.84
C ILE A 441 -6.80 24.89 -16.88
N SER A 442 -7.11 25.19 -18.15
CA SER A 442 -6.18 25.03 -19.27
C SER A 442 -5.72 26.38 -19.82
N SER A 443 -4.46 26.47 -20.25
CA SER A 443 -3.94 27.68 -20.91
C SER A 443 -4.44 27.87 -22.34
N HIS A 444 -4.98 26.82 -22.96
CA HIS A 444 -5.58 26.80 -24.29
C HIS A 444 -6.93 26.10 -24.25
N PRO A 445 -7.84 26.35 -25.19
CA PRO A 445 -9.10 25.62 -25.27
C PRO A 445 -8.88 24.11 -25.36
N ILE A 446 -9.63 23.35 -24.56
CA ILE A 446 -9.65 21.88 -24.56
C ILE A 446 -11.09 21.37 -24.56
N LYS A 447 -11.29 20.11 -24.88
CA LYS A 447 -12.62 19.46 -24.81
C LYS A 447 -12.59 18.35 -23.77
N LEU A 448 -13.42 18.51 -22.74
CA LEU A 448 -13.60 17.52 -21.69
C LEU A 448 -15.07 17.08 -21.60
N ASN A 449 -15.26 15.89 -21.05
CA ASN A 449 -16.57 15.33 -20.68
C ASN A 449 -16.47 14.69 -19.29
N GLU A 450 -17.56 14.15 -18.75
CA GLU A 450 -17.61 13.57 -17.41
C GLU A 450 -16.62 12.40 -17.20
N ARG A 451 -16.20 11.73 -18.28
CA ARG A 451 -15.27 10.62 -18.23
C ARG A 451 -13.80 11.03 -18.39
N SER A 452 -13.56 12.31 -18.73
CA SER A 452 -12.19 12.82 -18.88
C SER A 452 -11.43 12.88 -17.57
N LEU A 453 -12.14 12.92 -16.43
CA LEU A 453 -11.53 12.95 -15.09
C LEU A 453 -12.13 11.85 -14.21
N THR A 454 -11.25 10.98 -13.73
CA THR A 454 -11.60 9.88 -12.82
C THR A 454 -10.95 10.13 -11.45
N ALA A 455 -11.70 10.03 -10.37
CA ALA A 455 -11.17 10.11 -9.01
C ALA A 455 -10.95 8.72 -8.40
N TYR A 456 -9.88 8.60 -7.64
CA TYR A 456 -9.52 7.39 -6.90
C TYR A 456 -9.49 7.69 -5.42
N PHE A 457 -10.29 6.97 -4.63
CA PHE A 457 -10.24 7.04 -3.19
C PHE A 457 -9.01 6.29 -2.69
N VAL A 458 -8.12 7.01 -2.01
CA VAL A 458 -6.82 6.49 -1.57
C VAL A 458 -6.79 6.48 -0.05
N HIS A 459 -6.47 5.34 0.52
CA HIS A 459 -6.22 5.13 1.95
C HIS A 459 -5.49 3.81 2.20
N SER A 460 -5.07 3.56 3.44
CA SER A 460 -4.58 2.23 3.84
C SER A 460 -5.68 1.19 3.65
N ASP A 461 -5.38 0.13 2.90
CA ASP A 461 -6.33 -0.92 2.50
C ASP A 461 -6.56 -1.92 3.63
N VAL A 462 -7.21 -1.45 4.69
CA VAL A 462 -7.53 -2.25 5.88
C VAL A 462 -8.83 -3.03 5.68
N PRO A 463 -8.90 -4.31 6.10
CA PRO A 463 -10.14 -5.07 6.01
C PRO A 463 -11.19 -4.56 7.00
N GLN A 464 -12.43 -4.46 6.54
CA GLN A 464 -13.56 -4.24 7.43
C GLN A 464 -13.88 -5.54 8.17
N VAL A 465 -13.83 -5.53 9.50
CA VAL A 465 -14.07 -6.71 10.37
C VAL A 465 -15.38 -6.65 11.17
N GLY A 466 -16.13 -5.56 11.05
CA GLY A 466 -17.41 -5.40 11.71
C GLY A 466 -18.33 -4.43 11.00
N PHE A 467 -19.62 -4.52 11.26
CA PHE A 467 -20.60 -3.57 10.76
C PHE A 467 -21.74 -3.38 11.76
N ILE A 468 -22.41 -2.23 11.67
CA ILE A 468 -23.64 -1.94 12.42
C ILE A 468 -24.77 -1.68 11.43
N GLN A 469 -25.89 -2.34 11.65
CA GLN A 469 -27.15 -2.11 10.95
C GLN A 469 -28.27 -1.87 11.95
N SER A 470 -29.02 -0.78 11.77
CA SER A 470 -30.16 -0.38 12.59
C SER A 470 -31.40 -0.22 11.72
N SER A 471 -32.57 -0.34 12.31
CA SER A 471 -33.84 0.07 11.68
C SER A 471 -33.91 1.58 11.45
N ASP A 472 -33.14 2.38 12.18
CA ASP A 472 -33.02 3.81 11.98
C ASP A 472 -32.01 4.13 10.86
N THR A 473 -32.51 4.76 9.80
CA THR A 473 -31.72 5.14 8.63
C THR A 473 -30.66 6.21 8.93
N ILE A 474 -30.90 7.07 9.95
CA ILE A 474 -29.94 8.11 10.36
C ILE A 474 -28.71 7.45 10.97
N ILE A 475 -28.88 6.45 11.85
CA ILE A 475 -27.78 5.69 12.44
C ILE A 475 -26.96 5.02 11.34
N ASN A 476 -27.60 4.39 10.36
CA ASN A 476 -26.90 3.74 9.25
C ASN A 476 -26.13 4.74 8.35
N ARG A 477 -26.69 5.92 8.16
CA ARG A 477 -26.00 7.00 7.41
C ARG A 477 -24.81 7.56 8.19
N LEU A 478 -24.97 7.78 9.49
CA LEU A 478 -23.90 8.24 10.37
C LEU A 478 -22.75 7.22 10.42
N TRP A 479 -23.06 5.93 10.56
CA TRP A 479 -22.08 4.85 10.50
C TRP A 479 -21.24 4.90 9.22
N ARG A 480 -21.89 4.96 8.04
CA ARG A 480 -21.18 5.04 6.75
C ARG A 480 -20.33 6.31 6.62
N ALA A 481 -20.87 7.45 7.02
CA ALA A 481 -20.14 8.72 6.96
C ALA A 481 -18.90 8.72 7.88
N THR A 482 -19.03 8.17 9.09
CA THR A 482 -17.92 8.05 10.04
C THR A 482 -16.82 7.13 9.50
N ASN A 483 -17.18 5.98 8.90
CA ASN A 483 -16.19 5.08 8.30
C ASN A 483 -15.47 5.73 7.11
N LYS A 484 -16.20 6.41 6.23
CA LYS A 484 -15.60 7.15 5.10
C LYS A 484 -14.65 8.26 5.58
N ALA A 485 -15.07 9.04 6.58
CA ALA A 485 -14.22 10.08 7.17
C ALA A 485 -12.97 9.48 7.81
N TYR A 486 -13.11 8.33 8.50
CA TYR A 486 -11.99 7.62 9.09
C TYR A 486 -11.00 7.13 8.02
N LEU A 487 -11.48 6.42 7.00
CA LEU A 487 -10.64 5.93 5.90
C LEU A 487 -9.95 7.08 5.15
N SER A 488 -10.64 8.21 4.96
CA SER A 488 -10.03 9.41 4.36
C SER A 488 -8.85 9.98 5.16
N ASN A 489 -8.72 9.59 6.41
CA ASN A 489 -7.67 10.01 7.33
C ASN A 489 -6.73 8.86 7.73
N LEU A 490 -6.68 7.77 6.94
CA LEU A 490 -5.81 6.64 7.22
C LEU A 490 -4.76 6.47 6.11
N MET A 491 -3.62 7.15 6.25
CA MET A 491 -2.51 7.18 5.28
C MET A 491 -1.24 6.55 5.86
N GLY A 492 -1.31 5.25 6.21
CA GLY A 492 -0.23 4.55 6.92
C GLY A 492 -0.21 4.84 8.43
N TYR A 493 -0.90 5.87 8.85
CA TYR A 493 -1.20 6.28 10.22
C TYR A 493 -2.46 7.15 10.20
N PRO A 494 -3.19 7.27 11.33
CA PRO A 494 -4.31 8.18 11.42
C PRO A 494 -3.86 9.64 11.33
N THR A 495 -4.38 10.37 10.36
CA THR A 495 -4.19 11.82 10.23
C THR A 495 -5.40 12.57 10.78
N ASP A 496 -5.24 13.83 11.13
CA ASP A 496 -6.36 14.65 11.57
C ASP A 496 -7.23 15.13 10.40
N CYS A 497 -6.60 15.48 9.28
CA CYS A 497 -7.29 15.88 8.04
C CYS A 497 -6.47 15.52 6.78
N PRO A 498 -7.14 15.22 5.63
CA PRO A 498 -6.44 14.77 4.41
C PRO A 498 -5.88 15.92 3.57
N GLN A 499 -6.13 17.18 3.92
CA GLN A 499 -5.73 18.34 3.10
C GLN A 499 -4.82 19.33 3.82
N ARG A 500 -5.17 19.77 5.05
CA ARG A 500 -4.47 20.85 5.75
C ARG A 500 -3.18 20.40 6.44
N GLU A 501 -3.29 19.42 7.33
CA GLU A 501 -2.17 19.03 8.19
C GLU A 501 -1.52 17.74 7.72
N LYS A 502 -2.30 16.74 7.31
CA LYS A 502 -1.83 15.42 6.81
C LYS A 502 -0.92 14.67 7.79
N MET A 503 -0.92 15.05 9.08
CA MET A 503 -0.08 14.50 10.13
C MET A 503 -0.92 13.98 11.29
N VAL A 504 -0.26 13.30 12.21
CA VAL A 504 -0.89 12.69 13.39
C VAL A 504 -1.30 13.77 14.37
N GLY A 505 -2.60 13.97 14.56
CA GLY A 505 -3.14 14.84 15.61
C GLY A 505 -3.08 14.16 16.97
N GLN A 506 -2.37 14.74 17.95
CA GLN A 506 -2.14 14.12 19.27
C GLN A 506 -3.43 13.85 20.04
N GLU A 507 -4.39 14.77 20.05
CA GLU A 507 -5.65 14.62 20.79
C GLU A 507 -6.63 13.63 20.13
N MET A 508 -6.55 13.48 18.81
CA MET A 508 -7.42 12.59 18.05
C MET A 508 -7.01 11.11 18.14
N HIS A 509 -5.78 10.81 18.53
CA HIS A 509 -5.27 9.44 18.58
C HIS A 509 -6.00 8.59 19.63
N ILE A 510 -6.20 9.09 20.83
CA ILE A 510 -6.81 8.32 21.94
C ILE A 510 -8.30 8.08 21.71
N SER A 511 -9.04 9.07 21.24
CA SER A 511 -10.47 8.95 20.97
C SER A 511 -10.78 8.09 19.74
N ARG A 512 -9.92 8.13 18.72
CA ARG A 512 -10.02 7.29 17.50
C ARG A 512 -9.61 5.84 17.76
N LEU A 513 -8.60 5.60 18.61
CA LEU A 513 -8.15 4.26 18.98
C LEU A 513 -9.26 3.42 19.60
N LYS A 514 -10.11 4.01 20.44
CA LYS A 514 -11.27 3.31 21.02
C LYS A 514 -12.32 2.91 19.97
N ARG A 515 -12.51 3.71 18.92
CA ARG A 515 -13.43 3.41 17.81
C ARG A 515 -12.85 2.40 16.82
N LEU A 516 -11.55 2.45 16.58
CA LEU A 516 -10.77 1.52 15.76
C LEU A 516 -10.88 0.07 16.23
N TYR A 517 -10.83 -0.16 17.53
CA TYR A 517 -10.90 -1.48 18.12
C TYR A 517 -12.22 -2.21 17.81
N ILE A 518 -13.28 -1.47 17.53
CA ILE A 518 -14.63 -2.02 17.26
C ILE A 518 -14.83 -2.34 15.77
N ILE A 519 -14.09 -1.68 14.85
CA ILE A 519 -14.43 -1.66 13.42
C ILE A 519 -13.37 -2.33 12.54
N MET A 520 -12.11 -2.26 12.93
CA MET A 520 -10.96 -2.68 12.07
C MET A 520 -9.87 -3.37 12.88
N THR A 521 -9.14 -4.30 12.28
CA THR A 521 -7.99 -5.00 12.91
C THR A 521 -6.76 -4.07 12.96
N GLU A 522 -6.70 -3.13 13.89
CA GLU A 522 -5.69 -2.07 13.81
C GLU A 522 -4.64 -2.02 14.94
N LEU A 523 -4.42 -3.13 15.63
CA LEU A 523 -3.30 -3.23 16.58
C LEU A 523 -1.93 -2.87 15.95
N GLN A 524 -1.77 -3.03 14.64
CA GLN A 524 -0.55 -2.64 13.93
C GLN A 524 -0.38 -1.14 13.81
N TYR A 525 -1.48 -0.41 13.51
CA TYR A 525 -1.45 1.06 13.42
C TYR A 525 -1.18 1.69 14.79
N MET A 526 -1.67 1.08 15.87
CA MET A 526 -1.29 1.49 17.23
C MET A 526 0.20 1.34 17.49
N LYS A 527 0.82 0.25 17.00
CA LYS A 527 2.27 0.02 17.14
C LYS A 527 3.12 0.95 16.27
N SER A 528 2.65 1.33 15.08
CA SER A 528 3.35 2.27 14.21
C SER A 528 3.12 3.72 14.62
N GLY A 529 1.92 4.06 15.09
CA GLY A 529 1.57 5.41 15.52
C GLY A 529 2.20 5.80 16.85
N LEU A 530 2.24 4.92 17.85
CA LEU A 530 2.90 5.19 19.13
C LEU A 530 4.38 5.60 18.99
N PRO A 531 5.23 4.89 18.25
CA PRO A 531 6.59 5.33 18.01
C PRO A 531 6.69 6.66 17.28
N ILE A 532 5.77 6.95 16.33
CA ILE A 532 5.73 8.25 15.62
C ILE A 532 5.39 9.38 16.60
N ILE A 533 4.41 9.18 17.49
CA ILE A 533 4.03 10.17 18.51
C ILE A 533 5.19 10.44 19.45
N VAL A 534 5.82 9.40 20.00
CA VAL A 534 6.99 9.53 20.89
C VAL A 534 8.15 10.22 20.17
N MET A 535 8.39 9.88 18.90
CA MET A 535 9.42 10.51 18.10
C MET A 535 9.12 11.99 17.80
N ASN A 536 7.85 12.34 17.55
CA ASN A 536 7.46 13.72 17.27
C ASN A 536 7.40 14.60 18.53
N ASN A 537 7.01 14.07 19.69
CA ASN A 537 7.04 14.81 20.95
C ASN A 537 8.45 15.30 21.32
N SER A 538 9.49 14.52 21.00
CA SER A 538 10.87 14.96 21.20
C SER A 538 11.31 16.12 20.27
N LEU A 539 10.54 16.40 19.20
CA LEU A 539 10.75 17.58 18.34
C LEU A 539 10.08 18.82 18.94
N THR A 540 8.85 18.70 19.47
CA THR A 540 8.15 19.83 20.08
C THR A 540 8.85 20.38 21.31
N GLU A 541 9.49 19.51 22.10
CA GLU A 541 10.32 19.95 23.23
C GLU A 541 11.60 20.68 22.78
N SER A 542 12.13 20.37 21.58
CA SER A 542 13.32 21.06 21.05
C SER A 542 13.01 22.40 20.36
N PHE A 543 11.74 22.66 20.01
CA PHE A 543 11.29 23.92 19.40
C PHE A 543 10.62 24.89 20.39
N LEU A 544 10.45 24.49 21.65
CA LEU A 544 9.89 25.33 22.73
C LEU A 544 10.97 25.92 23.67
N ILE A 545 12.26 25.82 23.29
CA ILE A 545 13.36 26.50 24.00
C ILE A 545 13.93 27.60 23.13
#